data_a837ac1e7213ab0ecb4196987a1c9d04
#
_entry.id   a837ac1e7213ab0ecb4196987a1c9d04
#
_cell.length_a   1.000
_cell.length_b   1.000
_cell.length_c   1.000
_cell.angle_alpha   90.00
_cell.angle_beta   90.00
_cell.angle_gamma   90.00
#
_symmetry.space_group_name_H-M   'P 1'
#
loop_
_entity.id
_entity.type
_entity.pdbx_description
1 polymer ?
#
loop_
_entity_poly.entity_id
_entity_poly.type
_entity_poly.pdbx_seq_one_letter_code
_entity_poly.pdbx_strand_id
1 'polypeptide(L)'
;MSIDSLWRTVLWKQFGAAIDMFDNALVACPDSLWRQPVWPASPDPAERTEFWYVAYHALVWLDLYLSGVPEEEFAPPAPFVQGEIDSNETLPEQPYTREDLRAYLASLRLKCRDVMETMTDEQASRLVEYPWSEGQPISFLELQLYNMRHMQGHAAELSLLLGQHGVHGDAVDWETRAPDDLGDN
;
A
#
# COMPACT_ATOMS: atom_id res chain seq x y z
N MET A 1 -7.80 28.16 -9.99
CA MET A 1 -7.74 26.95 -9.11
C MET A 1 -7.29 27.48 -7.76
N SER A 2 -8.07 27.25 -6.69
CA SER A 2 -7.62 27.64 -5.35
C SER A 2 -6.41 26.80 -4.93
N ILE A 3 -5.63 27.27 -3.97
CA ILE A 3 -4.48 26.51 -3.45
C ILE A 3 -4.95 25.16 -2.89
N ASP A 4 -6.17 25.14 -2.33
CA ASP A 4 -6.79 23.96 -1.73
C ASP A 4 -7.15 22.87 -2.76
N SER A 5 -7.57 23.22 -3.96
CA SER A 5 -7.82 22.24 -5.03
C SER A 5 -6.53 21.75 -5.69
N LEU A 6 -5.47 22.57 -5.69
CA LEU A 6 -4.19 22.20 -6.27
C LEU A 6 -3.50 21.10 -5.45
N TRP A 7 -3.40 21.25 -4.12
CA TRP A 7 -2.69 20.26 -3.30
C TRP A 7 -3.40 18.90 -3.29
N ARG A 8 -4.73 18.86 -3.27
CA ARG A 8 -5.50 17.61 -3.38
C ARG A 8 -5.22 16.88 -4.69
N THR A 9 -5.26 17.62 -5.79
CA THR A 9 -4.95 17.07 -7.11
C THR A 9 -3.52 16.53 -7.17
N VAL A 10 -2.55 17.29 -6.66
CA VAL A 10 -1.14 16.86 -6.66
C VAL A 10 -0.92 15.66 -5.75
N LEU A 11 -1.52 15.67 -4.56
CA LEU A 11 -1.42 14.56 -3.61
C LEU A 11 -1.99 13.27 -4.22
N TRP A 12 -3.18 13.32 -4.82
CA TRP A 12 -3.75 12.19 -5.52
C TRP A 12 -2.84 11.70 -6.66
N LYS A 13 -2.36 12.60 -7.51
CA LYS A 13 -1.48 12.22 -8.63
C LYS A 13 -0.23 11.46 -8.17
N GLN A 14 0.38 11.89 -7.09
CA GLN A 14 1.61 11.28 -6.58
C GLN A 14 1.33 9.99 -5.80
N PHE A 15 0.29 9.99 -4.97
CA PHE A 15 -0.07 8.79 -4.23
C PHE A 15 -0.59 7.69 -5.16
N GLY A 16 -1.46 8.06 -6.10
CA GLY A 16 -1.93 7.11 -7.11
C GLY A 16 -0.80 6.54 -7.97
N ALA A 17 0.23 7.35 -8.29
CA ALA A 17 1.42 6.86 -9.00
C ALA A 17 2.19 5.80 -8.17
N ALA A 18 2.33 5.99 -6.85
CA ALA A 18 2.93 4.99 -5.99
C ALA A 18 2.13 3.66 -5.97
N ILE A 19 0.79 3.77 -5.94
CA ILE A 19 -0.12 2.62 -6.04
C ILE A 19 0.00 1.94 -7.41
N ASP A 20 0.05 2.70 -8.49
CA ASP A 20 0.17 2.18 -9.85
C ASP A 20 1.52 1.48 -10.07
N MET A 21 2.62 2.02 -9.51
CA MET A 21 3.93 1.35 -9.50
C MET A 21 3.90 0.03 -8.72
N PHE A 22 3.16 -0.01 -7.63
CA PHE A 22 2.98 -1.24 -6.86
C PHE A 22 2.21 -2.29 -7.67
N ASP A 23 1.13 -1.91 -8.36
CA ASP A 23 0.39 -2.80 -9.27
C ASP A 23 1.29 -3.34 -10.39
N ASN A 24 2.14 -2.48 -10.99
CA ASN A 24 3.12 -2.91 -11.99
C ASN A 24 4.02 -4.04 -11.48
N ALA A 25 4.46 -3.97 -10.22
CA ALA A 25 5.26 -5.04 -9.61
C ALA A 25 4.44 -6.32 -9.39
N LEU A 26 3.18 -6.22 -8.97
CA LEU A 26 2.30 -7.39 -8.82
C LEU A 26 2.05 -8.08 -10.16
N VAL A 27 1.76 -7.30 -11.21
CA VAL A 27 1.52 -7.83 -12.57
C VAL A 27 2.77 -8.50 -13.13
N ALA A 28 3.94 -7.91 -12.96
CA ALA A 28 5.19 -8.41 -13.51
C ALA A 28 5.72 -9.66 -12.78
N CYS A 29 5.31 -9.92 -11.53
CA CYS A 29 5.84 -11.02 -10.74
C CYS A 29 5.42 -12.38 -11.31
N PRO A 30 6.34 -13.24 -11.76
CA PRO A 30 6.00 -14.60 -12.17
C PRO A 30 5.73 -15.47 -10.94
N ASP A 31 4.98 -16.56 -11.11
CA ASP A 31 4.60 -17.47 -10.04
C ASP A 31 5.81 -18.07 -9.31
N SER A 32 6.93 -18.25 -10.02
CA SER A 32 8.18 -18.76 -9.45
C SER A 32 8.82 -17.81 -8.43
N LEU A 33 8.48 -16.52 -8.46
CA LEU A 33 9.00 -15.52 -7.52
C LEU A 33 7.96 -15.12 -6.45
N TRP A 34 6.71 -15.59 -6.54
CA TRP A 34 5.64 -15.21 -5.62
C TRP A 34 5.95 -15.52 -4.16
N ARG A 35 6.73 -16.57 -3.91
CA ARG A 35 7.20 -16.98 -2.58
C ARG A 35 8.70 -16.74 -2.37
N GLN A 36 9.33 -15.97 -3.25
CA GLN A 36 10.75 -15.65 -3.09
C GLN A 36 10.92 -14.58 -2.00
N PRO A 37 11.85 -14.78 -1.04
CA PRO A 37 12.16 -13.76 -0.05
C PRO A 37 12.66 -12.47 -0.68
N VAL A 38 12.03 -11.34 -0.35
CA VAL A 38 12.49 -9.99 -0.70
C VAL A 38 13.72 -9.63 0.14
N TRP A 39 13.72 -10.07 1.40
CA TRP A 39 14.80 -9.79 2.36
C TRP A 39 15.42 -11.11 2.89
N PRO A 40 16.27 -11.79 2.11
CA PRO A 40 16.76 -13.12 2.46
C PRO A 40 17.63 -13.18 3.73
N ALA A 41 18.14 -12.04 4.20
CA ALA A 41 18.93 -11.92 5.43
C ALA A 41 18.16 -11.26 6.59
N SER A 42 16.83 -11.11 6.48
CA SER A 42 16.00 -10.55 7.56
C SER A 42 16.00 -11.48 8.80
N PRO A 43 15.95 -10.92 10.01
CA PRO A 43 15.69 -11.69 11.23
C PRO A 43 14.22 -12.13 11.35
N ASP A 44 13.32 -11.61 10.52
CA ASP A 44 11.90 -11.92 10.54
C ASP A 44 11.64 -13.36 10.10
N PRO A 45 10.48 -13.95 10.48
CA PRO A 45 10.05 -15.23 9.97
C PRO A 45 10.08 -15.27 8.43
N ALA A 46 10.58 -16.36 7.87
CA ALA A 46 10.79 -16.46 6.42
C ALA A 46 9.53 -16.15 5.60
N GLU A 47 8.37 -16.56 6.11
CA GLU A 47 7.06 -16.32 5.48
C GLU A 47 6.74 -14.83 5.35
N ARG A 48 7.21 -14.00 6.28
CA ARG A 48 7.00 -12.53 6.27
C ARG A 48 7.92 -11.79 5.33
N THR A 49 8.92 -12.46 4.78
CA THR A 49 9.85 -11.88 3.81
C THR A 49 9.49 -12.22 2.36
N GLU A 50 8.54 -13.14 2.14
CA GLU A 50 8.12 -13.56 0.80
C GLU A 50 7.43 -12.42 0.03
N PHE A 51 7.60 -12.39 -1.30
CA PHE A 51 7.02 -11.35 -2.18
C PHE A 51 5.54 -11.11 -1.90
N TRP A 52 4.73 -12.18 -1.86
CA TRP A 52 3.30 -12.08 -1.61
C TRP A 52 2.97 -11.45 -0.25
N TYR A 53 3.78 -11.77 0.78
CA TYR A 53 3.54 -11.24 2.12
C TYR A 53 3.88 -9.75 2.20
N VAL A 54 5.02 -9.34 1.64
CA VAL A 54 5.40 -7.92 1.55
C VAL A 54 4.33 -7.13 0.79
N ALA A 55 3.78 -7.73 -0.26
CA ALA A 55 2.67 -7.12 -1.00
C ALA A 55 1.39 -7.02 -0.14
N TYR A 56 1.01 -8.09 0.54
CA TYR A 56 -0.13 -8.10 1.46
C TYR A 56 0.05 -7.09 2.61
N HIS A 57 1.22 -7.09 3.26
CA HIS A 57 1.60 -6.13 4.30
C HIS A 57 1.34 -4.68 3.85
N ALA A 58 1.89 -4.31 2.70
CA ALA A 58 1.72 -2.96 2.17
C ALA A 58 0.24 -2.57 1.98
N LEU A 59 -0.61 -3.51 1.53
CA LEU A 59 -2.04 -3.24 1.31
C LEU A 59 -2.82 -3.09 2.62
N VAL A 60 -2.56 -3.92 3.62
CA VAL A 60 -3.25 -3.84 4.91
C VAL A 60 -2.89 -2.53 5.63
N TRP A 61 -1.62 -2.13 5.61
CA TRP A 61 -1.20 -0.85 6.16
C TRP A 61 -1.73 0.34 5.35
N LEU A 62 -1.79 0.24 4.02
CA LEU A 62 -2.43 1.24 3.18
C LEU A 62 -3.88 1.47 3.61
N ASP A 63 -4.63 0.39 3.82
CA ASP A 63 -6.05 0.46 4.20
C ASP A 63 -6.24 1.06 5.58
N LEU A 64 -5.47 0.60 6.57
CA LEU A 64 -5.49 1.14 7.93
C LEU A 64 -5.24 2.66 7.92
N TYR A 65 -4.17 3.11 7.28
CA TYR A 65 -3.81 4.53 7.27
C TYR A 65 -4.80 5.40 6.49
N LEU A 66 -5.40 4.88 5.42
CA LEU A 66 -6.50 5.57 4.73
C LEU A 66 -7.76 5.70 5.58
N SER A 67 -8.00 4.75 6.48
CA SER A 67 -9.14 4.81 7.41
C SER A 67 -8.92 5.84 8.53
N GLY A 68 -7.67 5.98 8.96
CA GLY A 68 -7.28 6.85 10.09
C GLY A 68 -7.91 6.46 11.40
N VAL A 69 -8.27 5.17 11.58
CA VAL A 69 -8.73 4.61 12.85
C VAL A 69 -7.56 3.99 13.61
N PRO A 70 -7.67 3.81 14.94
CA PRO A 70 -6.69 3.04 15.70
C PRO A 70 -6.58 1.58 15.22
N GLU A 71 -5.43 0.95 15.44
CA GLU A 71 -5.17 -0.44 15.00
C GLU A 71 -6.20 -1.43 15.54
N GLU A 72 -6.60 -1.28 16.81
CA GLU A 72 -7.58 -2.14 17.47
C GLU A 72 -9.02 -2.02 16.92
N GLU A 73 -9.31 -0.95 16.22
CA GLU A 73 -10.62 -0.72 15.57
C GLU A 73 -10.62 -1.13 14.10
N PHE A 74 -9.45 -1.45 13.56
CA PHE A 74 -9.29 -1.78 12.14
C PHE A 74 -9.52 -3.26 11.87
N ALA A 75 -10.25 -3.54 10.78
CA ALA A 75 -10.35 -4.87 10.19
C ALA A 75 -10.32 -4.77 8.67
N PRO A 76 -9.38 -5.46 8.00
CA PRO A 76 -9.39 -5.51 6.54
C PRO A 76 -10.62 -6.29 6.05
N PRO A 77 -11.06 -6.09 4.78
CA PRO A 77 -12.16 -6.84 4.23
C PRO A 77 -11.80 -8.33 4.09
N ALA A 78 -12.80 -9.22 4.24
CA ALA A 78 -12.59 -10.64 3.96
C ALA A 78 -12.15 -10.85 2.48
N PRO A 79 -11.24 -11.78 2.18
CA PRO A 79 -10.71 -12.82 3.07
C PRO A 79 -9.44 -12.43 3.86
N PHE A 80 -9.04 -11.15 3.82
CA PHE A 80 -7.77 -10.72 4.42
C PHE A 80 -7.84 -10.71 5.95
N VAL A 81 -6.77 -11.17 6.59
CA VAL A 81 -6.57 -11.10 8.05
C VAL A 81 -5.78 -9.84 8.40
N GLN A 82 -5.73 -9.48 9.68
CA GLN A 82 -5.00 -8.28 10.12
C GLN A 82 -3.46 -8.45 10.07
N GLY A 83 -2.97 -9.69 10.02
CA GLY A 83 -1.55 -9.96 9.98
C GLY A 83 -0.84 -9.44 11.23
N GLU A 84 0.21 -8.69 11.03
CA GLU A 84 1.02 -8.10 12.12
C GLU A 84 0.36 -6.92 12.86
N ILE A 85 -0.79 -6.41 12.36
CA ILE A 85 -1.60 -5.41 13.08
C ILE A 85 -2.33 -6.07 14.24
N ASP A 86 -2.69 -7.36 14.12
CA ASP A 86 -3.27 -8.13 15.22
C ASP A 86 -2.19 -8.50 16.25
N SER A 87 -2.51 -8.36 17.54
CA SER A 87 -1.62 -8.74 18.67
C SER A 87 -1.17 -10.21 18.61
N ASN A 88 -1.91 -11.08 17.96
CA ASN A 88 -1.56 -12.48 17.72
C ASN A 88 -0.73 -12.71 16.46
N GLU A 89 -0.52 -11.66 15.66
CA GLU A 89 0.23 -11.69 14.39
C GLU A 89 -0.23 -12.82 13.46
N THR A 90 -1.55 -12.98 13.36
CA THR A 90 -2.18 -14.09 12.65
C THR A 90 -1.84 -14.05 11.16
N LEU A 91 -1.17 -15.08 10.68
CA LEU A 91 -0.91 -15.25 9.25
C LEU A 91 -2.07 -16.00 8.57
N PRO A 92 -2.33 -15.74 7.28
CA PRO A 92 -3.28 -16.55 6.53
C PRO A 92 -2.74 -18.00 6.37
N GLU A 93 -3.65 -18.97 6.32
CA GLU A 93 -3.28 -20.40 6.16
C GLU A 93 -2.53 -20.68 4.85
N GLN A 94 -2.79 -19.89 3.81
CA GLN A 94 -2.16 -19.97 2.50
C GLN A 94 -1.83 -18.57 1.99
N PRO A 95 -0.78 -18.41 1.17
CA PRO A 95 -0.52 -17.17 0.47
C PRO A 95 -1.74 -16.67 -0.30
N TYR A 96 -2.04 -15.39 -0.21
CA TYR A 96 -3.03 -14.78 -1.09
C TYR A 96 -2.57 -14.85 -2.54
N THR A 97 -3.52 -15.00 -3.45
CA THR A 97 -3.21 -15.00 -4.88
C THR A 97 -2.91 -13.59 -5.38
N ARG A 98 -2.29 -13.49 -6.56
CA ARG A 98 -2.09 -12.20 -7.23
C ARG A 98 -3.41 -11.50 -7.51
N GLU A 99 -4.40 -12.27 -7.93
CA GLU A 99 -5.75 -11.80 -8.23
C GLU A 99 -6.42 -11.20 -6.99
N ASP A 100 -6.32 -11.87 -5.84
CA ASP A 100 -6.86 -11.36 -4.56
C ASP A 100 -6.20 -10.03 -4.18
N LEU A 101 -4.87 -9.98 -4.20
CA LEU A 101 -4.13 -8.76 -3.83
C LEU A 101 -4.40 -7.61 -4.81
N ARG A 102 -4.48 -7.88 -6.11
CA ARG A 102 -4.83 -6.86 -7.10
C ARG A 102 -6.28 -6.36 -6.96
N ALA A 103 -7.23 -7.25 -6.66
CA ALA A 103 -8.60 -6.83 -6.39
C ALA A 103 -8.68 -5.92 -5.14
N TYR A 104 -7.93 -6.26 -4.09
CA TYR A 104 -7.83 -5.40 -2.90
C TYR A 104 -7.19 -4.06 -3.24
N LEU A 105 -6.06 -4.07 -3.94
CA LEU A 105 -5.37 -2.84 -4.38
C LEU A 105 -6.30 -1.94 -5.20
N ALA A 106 -7.08 -2.49 -6.12
CA ALA A 106 -8.03 -1.73 -6.93
C ALA A 106 -9.06 -1.01 -6.05
N SER A 107 -9.60 -1.69 -5.03
CA SER A 107 -10.52 -1.08 -4.07
C SER A 107 -9.84 0.03 -3.25
N LEU A 108 -8.61 -0.21 -2.82
CA LEU A 108 -7.81 0.77 -2.06
C LEU A 108 -7.41 1.98 -2.90
N ARG A 109 -7.17 1.79 -4.19
CA ARG A 109 -6.91 2.90 -5.12
C ARG A 109 -8.10 3.85 -5.21
N LEU A 110 -9.32 3.31 -5.30
CA LEU A 110 -10.54 4.12 -5.27
C LEU A 110 -10.73 4.82 -3.92
N LYS A 111 -10.54 4.10 -2.81
CA LYS A 111 -10.60 4.68 -1.46
C LYS A 111 -9.57 5.79 -1.28
N CYS A 112 -8.33 5.57 -1.71
CA CYS A 112 -7.27 6.59 -1.64
C CYS A 112 -7.65 7.84 -2.42
N ARG A 113 -8.14 7.67 -3.65
CA ARG A 113 -8.60 8.78 -4.47
C ARG A 113 -9.69 9.59 -3.77
N ASP A 114 -10.72 8.91 -3.27
CA ASP A 114 -11.82 9.55 -2.56
C ASP A 114 -11.32 10.34 -1.35
N VAL A 115 -10.47 9.73 -0.52
CA VAL A 115 -9.87 10.40 0.65
C VAL A 115 -9.08 11.65 0.22
N MET A 116 -8.24 11.57 -0.83
CA MET A 116 -7.44 12.72 -1.27
C MET A 116 -8.29 13.84 -1.87
N GLU A 117 -9.28 13.50 -2.68
CA GLU A 117 -10.13 14.48 -3.37
C GLU A 117 -11.14 15.17 -2.43
N THR A 118 -11.61 14.48 -1.38
CA THR A 118 -12.64 14.99 -0.47
C THR A 118 -12.13 15.51 0.86
N MET A 119 -10.84 15.29 1.21
CA MET A 119 -10.26 15.68 2.49
C MET A 119 -10.48 17.16 2.80
N THR A 120 -11.12 17.43 3.94
CA THR A 120 -11.30 18.79 4.46
C THR A 120 -10.11 19.23 5.31
N ASP A 121 -9.97 20.53 5.57
CA ASP A 121 -8.92 21.05 6.46
C ASP A 121 -9.05 20.50 7.89
N GLU A 122 -10.28 20.27 8.36
CA GLU A 122 -10.56 19.64 9.65
C GLU A 122 -10.07 18.19 9.67
N GLN A 123 -10.37 17.42 8.65
CA GLN A 123 -9.89 16.04 8.50
C GLN A 123 -8.36 16.00 8.38
N ALA A 124 -7.78 16.87 7.55
CA ALA A 124 -6.34 16.95 7.34
C ALA A 124 -5.56 17.25 8.63
N SER A 125 -6.11 18.12 9.48
CA SER A 125 -5.49 18.52 10.76
C SER A 125 -5.82 17.62 11.94
N ARG A 126 -6.76 16.67 11.80
CA ARG A 126 -7.12 15.71 12.85
C ARG A 126 -5.87 14.92 13.28
N LEU A 127 -5.62 14.88 14.58
CA LEU A 127 -4.51 14.09 15.12
C LEU A 127 -4.87 12.62 15.19
N VAL A 128 -3.91 11.79 14.82
CA VAL A 128 -3.95 10.33 14.90
C VAL A 128 -2.67 9.84 15.57
N GLU A 129 -2.76 8.70 16.22
CA GLU A 129 -1.64 8.09 16.92
C GLU A 129 -1.58 6.60 16.61
N TYR A 130 -0.36 6.11 16.40
CA TYR A 130 -0.08 4.70 16.16
C TYR A 130 1.06 4.24 17.06
N PRO A 131 1.18 2.94 17.40
CA PRO A 131 2.22 2.43 18.29
C PRO A 131 3.64 2.84 17.88
N TRP A 132 3.92 2.87 16.56
CA TRP A 132 5.22 3.28 16.03
C TRP A 132 5.51 4.79 16.16
N SER A 133 4.51 5.62 16.46
CA SER A 133 4.71 7.06 16.67
C SER A 133 5.18 7.42 18.07
N GLU A 134 5.37 6.43 18.94
CA GLU A 134 5.94 6.56 20.30
C GLU A 134 5.22 7.62 21.15
N GLY A 135 3.88 7.70 21.05
CA GLY A 135 3.07 8.67 21.80
C GLY A 135 3.14 10.10 21.22
N GLN A 136 3.63 10.27 20.02
CA GLN A 136 3.64 11.55 19.30
C GLN A 136 2.55 11.55 18.23
N PRO A 137 1.39 12.16 18.48
CA PRO A 137 0.33 12.21 17.48
C PRO A 137 0.77 13.04 16.28
N ILE A 138 0.40 12.58 15.10
CA ILE A 138 0.65 13.27 13.82
C ILE A 138 -0.68 13.68 13.17
N SER A 139 -0.65 14.65 12.27
CA SER A 139 -1.86 15.01 11.52
C SER A 139 -2.24 13.91 10.54
N PHE A 140 -3.54 13.78 10.24
CA PHE A 140 -4.01 12.80 9.27
C PHE A 140 -3.39 13.04 7.88
N LEU A 141 -3.17 14.31 7.49
CA LEU A 141 -2.46 14.62 6.25
C LEU A 141 -1.00 14.12 6.28
N GLU A 142 -0.29 14.31 7.38
CA GLU A 142 1.08 13.79 7.54
C GLU A 142 1.10 12.27 7.47
N LEU A 143 0.12 11.59 8.09
CA LEU A 143 -0.06 10.16 7.96
C LEU A 143 -0.22 9.75 6.49
N GLN A 144 -0.98 10.50 5.67
CA GLN A 144 -1.14 10.16 4.25
C GLN A 144 0.16 10.34 3.44
N LEU A 145 0.99 11.31 3.78
CA LEU A 145 2.33 11.45 3.17
C LEU A 145 3.25 10.29 3.58
N TYR A 146 3.17 9.87 4.84
CA TYR A 146 3.89 8.67 5.32
C TYR A 146 3.40 7.42 4.58
N ASN A 147 2.09 7.22 4.48
CA ASN A 147 1.45 6.11 3.78
C ASN A 147 1.88 6.02 2.30
N MET A 148 1.91 7.16 1.60
CA MET A 148 2.43 7.22 0.22
C MET A 148 3.88 6.75 0.14
N ARG A 149 4.75 7.20 1.07
CA ARG A 149 6.16 6.78 1.11
C ARG A 149 6.31 5.29 1.42
N HIS A 150 5.46 4.76 2.29
CA HIS A 150 5.41 3.35 2.64
C HIS A 150 5.08 2.50 1.40
N MET A 151 4.00 2.85 0.69
CA MET A 151 3.64 2.20 -0.58
C MET A 151 4.77 2.28 -1.62
N GLN A 152 5.37 3.47 -1.79
CA GLN A 152 6.49 3.67 -2.71
C GLN A 152 7.73 2.85 -2.33
N GLY A 153 8.01 2.73 -1.03
CA GLY A 153 9.10 1.91 -0.51
C GLY A 153 8.92 0.45 -0.90
N HIS A 154 7.77 -0.13 -0.59
CA HIS A 154 7.48 -1.53 -0.93
C HIS A 154 7.40 -1.77 -2.44
N ALA A 155 6.83 -0.84 -3.22
CA ALA A 155 6.86 -0.93 -4.69
C ALA A 155 8.30 -1.03 -5.22
N ALA A 156 9.23 -0.25 -4.64
CA ALA A 156 10.63 -0.28 -5.03
C ALA A 156 11.33 -1.59 -4.62
N GLU A 157 11.05 -2.12 -3.43
CA GLU A 157 11.61 -3.40 -2.93
C GLU A 157 11.15 -4.57 -3.79
N LEU A 158 9.85 -4.65 -4.10
CA LEU A 158 9.31 -5.68 -4.98
C LEU A 158 9.91 -5.58 -6.39
N SER A 159 10.01 -4.38 -6.95
CA SER A 159 10.62 -4.14 -8.26
C SER A 159 12.11 -4.48 -8.28
N LEU A 160 12.82 -4.23 -7.17
CA LEU A 160 14.23 -4.59 -7.04
C LEU A 160 14.44 -6.11 -7.10
N LEU A 161 13.61 -6.88 -6.36
CA LEU A 161 13.65 -8.33 -6.42
C LEU A 161 13.41 -8.82 -7.85
N LEU A 162 12.40 -8.31 -8.54
CA LEU A 162 12.09 -8.67 -9.92
C LEU A 162 13.29 -8.39 -10.84
N GLY A 163 13.87 -7.19 -10.76
CA GLY A 163 15.04 -6.80 -11.54
C GLY A 163 16.27 -7.69 -11.30
N GLN A 164 16.50 -8.12 -10.04
CA GLN A 164 17.58 -9.07 -9.71
C GLN A 164 17.40 -10.45 -10.36
N HIS A 165 16.15 -10.80 -10.70
CA HIS A 165 15.82 -12.05 -11.41
C HIS A 165 15.59 -11.85 -12.92
N GLY A 166 15.94 -10.68 -13.46
CA GLY A 166 15.82 -10.39 -14.88
C GLY A 166 14.37 -10.13 -15.35
N VAL A 167 13.46 -9.90 -14.41
CA VAL A 167 12.07 -9.53 -14.70
C VAL A 167 11.97 -8.01 -14.71
N HIS A 168 11.46 -7.45 -15.78
CA HIS A 168 11.24 -6.02 -15.94
C HIS A 168 9.74 -5.76 -16.11
N GLY A 169 9.15 -5.02 -15.18
CA GLY A 169 7.79 -4.52 -15.29
C GLY A 169 7.71 -3.24 -16.14
N ASP A 170 6.51 -2.69 -16.22
CA ASP A 170 6.29 -1.41 -16.87
C ASP A 170 7.08 -0.27 -16.21
N ALA A 171 7.25 0.81 -16.96
CA ALA A 171 8.01 1.98 -16.51
C ALA A 171 7.41 2.58 -15.22
N VAL A 172 8.27 3.26 -14.48
CA VAL A 172 7.89 4.04 -13.30
C VAL A 172 6.91 5.14 -13.71
N ASP A 173 5.74 5.17 -13.06
CA ASP A 173 4.75 6.20 -13.28
C ASP A 173 5.18 7.50 -12.57
N TRP A 174 5.21 8.62 -13.30
CA TRP A 174 5.50 9.94 -12.72
C TRP A 174 4.23 10.62 -12.15
N GLU A 175 3.06 10.21 -12.62
CA GLU A 175 1.74 10.56 -12.08
C GLU A 175 0.78 9.37 -12.23
N THR A 176 -0.31 9.36 -11.47
CA THR A 176 -1.28 8.27 -11.51
C THR A 176 -1.92 8.12 -12.90
N ARG A 177 -2.14 6.88 -13.29
CA ARG A 177 -2.88 6.55 -14.52
C ARG A 177 -4.33 7.05 -14.42
N ALA A 178 -4.90 7.43 -15.57
CA ALA A 178 -6.32 7.74 -15.64
C ALA A 178 -7.17 6.51 -15.24
N PRO A 179 -8.39 6.72 -14.67
CA PRO A 179 -9.26 5.61 -14.29
C PRO A 179 -9.54 4.61 -15.41
N ASP A 180 -9.59 5.10 -16.65
CA ASP A 180 -9.88 4.29 -17.84
C ASP A 180 -8.64 3.52 -18.36
N ASP A 181 -7.45 3.83 -17.85
CA ASP A 181 -6.18 3.17 -18.21
C ASP A 181 -5.87 1.94 -17.35
N LEU A 182 -6.71 1.61 -16.39
CA LEU A 182 -6.65 0.34 -15.68
C LEU A 182 -7.23 -0.73 -16.59
N GLY A 183 -6.51 -0.97 -17.72
CA GLY A 183 -6.94 -1.91 -18.74
C GLY A 183 -7.14 -3.31 -18.17
N ASP A 184 -8.18 -3.95 -18.66
CA ASP A 184 -8.37 -5.39 -18.61
C ASP A 184 -7.13 -6.07 -19.24
N ASN A 185 -6.18 -6.50 -18.39
CA ASN A 185 -5.10 -7.42 -18.78
C ASN A 185 -5.10 -8.65 -17.89
#